data_cb21964c2b14c5a2dfd5d648412ab8cb
#
_entry.id   cb21964c2b14c5a2dfd5d648412ab8cb
#
_cell.length_a   1.000
_cell.length_b   1.000
_cell.length_c   1.000
_cell.angle_alpha   90.00
_cell.angle_beta   90.00
_cell.angle_gamma   90.00
#
_symmetry.space_group_name_H-M   'P 1'
#
loop_
_entity.id
_entity.type
_entity.pdbx_description
1 polymer ?
#
loop_
_entity_poly.entity_id
_entity_poly.type
_entity_poly.pdbx_seq_one_letter_code
_entity_poly.pdbx_strand_id
1 'polypeptide(L)'
;TTQSADKKRNVKKKKPAKKIYRTNAKKDTGKLANRINIRMRLVAGLVAFCMAALVVYIGIRAALTNEVYERKALSQMNYSSSTLVAKSGEIYDTNMTPIAVSSRVYILIIDPKVIMETEAIDGRKGTLETTVKAIAQCFDLDEAALTNTITQSADKNYIRYVPEGWTSKKYLVTESQKEAFDALEEKVNSTEKKKETKTTEAQSVQETESTSSVDEEFESPEGAKIVGVWFETEYQRYYPYGNLASKVIGFTTKDSSEGIWGLERYYNEELRGTNGRSYSYIDSSKNLIRDVIEPTDGYSLVSTIDMNLTKIISDTASEWFYETDENGERVRTAKSYSILAMD
;
A
#
# COMPACT_ATOMS: atom_id res chain seq x y z
N THR A 1 -86.28 -75.47 -54.42
CA THR A 1 -86.43 -76.61 -53.55
C THR A 1 -85.48 -76.57 -52.41
N THR A 2 -85.86 -76.52 -51.34
CA THR A 2 -86.39 -76.96 -50.08
C THR A 2 -85.57 -76.45 -48.93
N GLN A 3 -86.15 -75.60 -48.09
CA GLN A 3 -86.65 -75.87 -46.75
C GLN A 3 -85.65 -76.60 -45.82
N SER A 4 -85.33 -76.10 -44.67
CA SER A 4 -86.02 -76.28 -43.40
C SER A 4 -85.22 -75.63 -42.24
N ALA A 5 -85.86 -74.69 -41.50
CA ALA A 5 -86.38 -74.78 -40.14
C ALA A 5 -85.33 -75.05 -39.06
N ASP A 6 -85.04 -74.07 -38.24
CA ASP A 6 -85.60 -73.81 -36.90
C ASP A 6 -84.87 -74.54 -35.74
N LYS A 7 -84.31 -73.81 -34.84
CA LYS A 7 -84.58 -73.93 -33.40
C LYS A 7 -83.85 -72.92 -32.54
N LYS A 8 -84.60 -71.98 -32.03
CA LYS A 8 -84.20 -71.10 -30.94
C LYS A 8 -83.86 -71.89 -29.66
N ARG A 9 -82.69 -71.66 -29.05
CA ARG A 9 -82.43 -71.99 -27.64
C ARG A 9 -82.03 -70.74 -26.89
N ASN A 10 -82.88 -70.40 -25.98
CA ASN A 10 -82.74 -69.35 -24.96
C ASN A 10 -81.61 -69.71 -23.97
N VAL A 11 -80.57 -68.96 -23.88
CA VAL A 11 -79.53 -69.07 -22.84
C VAL A 11 -79.53 -67.82 -22.01
N LYS A 12 -79.97 -67.94 -20.75
CA LYS A 12 -79.96 -66.90 -19.73
C LYS A 12 -78.53 -66.36 -19.51
N LYS A 13 -78.35 -65.07 -19.77
CA LYS A 13 -77.15 -64.34 -19.45
C LYS A 13 -77.02 -64.15 -17.91
N LYS A 14 -76.06 -64.79 -17.26
CA LYS A 14 -75.63 -64.49 -15.88
C LYS A 14 -74.90 -63.13 -15.92
N LYS A 15 -75.31 -62.18 -15.08
CA LYS A 15 -74.61 -60.90 -14.87
C LYS A 15 -73.26 -61.14 -14.15
N PRO A 16 -72.15 -60.54 -14.58
CA PRO A 16 -70.87 -60.71 -13.90
C PRO A 16 -70.81 -59.85 -12.63
N ALA A 17 -70.42 -60.46 -11.52
CA ALA A 17 -70.06 -59.82 -10.26
C ALA A 17 -68.74 -59.08 -10.45
N LYS A 18 -68.73 -57.81 -10.81
CA LYS A 18 -67.54 -57.01 -11.02
C LYS A 18 -67.71 -55.56 -10.61
N LYS A 19 -68.01 -55.29 -9.32
CA LYS A 19 -68.12 -53.91 -8.86
C LYS A 19 -67.55 -53.62 -7.44
N ILE A 20 -67.00 -54.58 -6.73
CA ILE A 20 -66.55 -54.34 -5.34
C ILE A 20 -65.08 -54.04 -5.21
N TYR A 21 -64.23 -54.43 -6.17
CA TYR A 21 -62.75 -54.20 -6.07
C TYR A 21 -62.29 -52.86 -6.62
N ARG A 22 -63.07 -52.07 -7.26
CA ARG A 22 -62.65 -50.81 -7.90
C ARG A 22 -62.66 -49.59 -6.99
N THR A 23 -63.35 -49.61 -5.87
CA THR A 23 -63.47 -48.41 -5.00
C THR A 23 -62.39 -48.32 -3.94
N ASN A 24 -61.86 -49.47 -3.49
CA ASN A 24 -60.78 -49.42 -2.45
C ASN A 24 -59.42 -49.14 -3.06
N ALA A 25 -59.09 -49.64 -4.25
CA ALA A 25 -57.81 -49.36 -4.93
C ALA A 25 -57.67 -47.88 -5.31
N LYS A 26 -58.73 -47.18 -5.69
CA LYS A 26 -58.73 -45.75 -6.01
C LYS A 26 -58.56 -44.86 -4.78
N LYS A 27 -58.98 -45.31 -3.58
CA LYS A 27 -58.84 -44.55 -2.32
C LYS A 27 -57.44 -44.64 -1.75
N ASP A 28 -56.79 -45.79 -1.92
CA ASP A 28 -55.40 -46.03 -1.44
C ASP A 28 -54.36 -45.39 -2.35
N THR A 29 -54.56 -45.37 -3.67
CA THR A 29 -53.70 -44.65 -4.60
C THR A 29 -53.75 -43.14 -4.40
N GLY A 30 -54.91 -42.56 -4.03
CA GLY A 30 -55.07 -41.13 -3.69
C GLY A 30 -54.31 -40.74 -2.41
N LYS A 31 -54.31 -41.61 -1.38
CA LYS A 31 -53.55 -41.41 -0.12
C LYS A 31 -52.07 -41.53 -0.33
N LEU A 32 -51.66 -42.49 -1.17
CA LEU A 32 -50.24 -42.68 -1.52
C LEU A 32 -49.72 -41.50 -2.34
N ALA A 33 -50.46 -41.05 -3.34
CA ALA A 33 -50.13 -39.88 -4.15
C ALA A 33 -50.05 -38.59 -3.30
N ASN A 34 -50.94 -38.40 -2.32
CA ASN A 34 -50.84 -37.24 -1.40
C ASN A 34 -49.63 -37.32 -0.48
N ARG A 35 -49.26 -38.47 0.02
CA ARG A 35 -48.03 -38.63 0.83
C ARG A 35 -46.76 -38.41 0.01
N ILE A 36 -46.73 -38.85 -1.23
CA ILE A 36 -45.61 -38.59 -2.17
C ILE A 36 -45.54 -37.10 -2.49
N ASN A 37 -46.69 -36.46 -2.78
CA ASN A 37 -46.72 -35.02 -3.06
C ASN A 37 -46.30 -34.17 -1.86
N ILE A 38 -46.64 -34.55 -0.62
CA ILE A 38 -46.19 -33.85 0.59
C ILE A 38 -44.71 -34.03 0.77
N ARG A 39 -44.15 -35.24 0.61
CA ARG A 39 -42.70 -35.50 0.70
C ARG A 39 -41.95 -34.75 -0.39
N MET A 40 -42.45 -34.74 -1.64
CA MET A 40 -41.86 -33.95 -2.72
C MET A 40 -41.86 -32.45 -2.42
N ARG A 41 -42.97 -31.92 -1.87
CA ARG A 41 -43.03 -30.51 -1.45
C ARG A 41 -42.06 -30.18 -0.32
N LEU A 42 -41.87 -31.09 0.65
CA LEU A 42 -40.86 -30.90 1.72
C LEU A 42 -39.44 -30.91 1.17
N VAL A 43 -39.13 -31.84 0.28
CA VAL A 43 -37.82 -31.89 -0.37
C VAL A 43 -37.59 -30.65 -1.24
N ALA A 44 -38.57 -30.24 -2.03
CA ALA A 44 -38.50 -29.02 -2.83
C ALA A 44 -38.35 -27.76 -1.94
N GLY A 45 -39.06 -27.70 -0.81
CA GLY A 45 -38.92 -26.62 0.18
C GLY A 45 -37.50 -26.58 0.80
N LEU A 46 -36.96 -27.75 1.14
CA LEU A 46 -35.61 -27.85 1.68
C LEU A 46 -34.53 -27.40 0.66
N VAL A 47 -34.70 -27.82 -0.60
CA VAL A 47 -33.80 -27.38 -1.69
C VAL A 47 -33.90 -25.88 -1.90
N ALA A 48 -35.15 -25.32 -1.93
CA ALA A 48 -35.35 -23.87 -2.07
C ALA A 48 -34.75 -23.10 -0.88
N PHE A 49 -34.85 -23.63 0.35
CA PHE A 49 -34.23 -23.02 1.52
C PHE A 49 -32.70 -23.04 1.44
N CYS A 50 -32.11 -24.16 1.03
CA CYS A 50 -30.67 -24.25 0.83
C CYS A 50 -30.17 -23.28 -0.25
N MET A 51 -30.92 -23.16 -1.36
CA MET A 51 -30.60 -22.19 -2.42
C MET A 51 -30.69 -20.73 -1.90
N ALA A 52 -31.73 -20.40 -1.14
CA ALA A 52 -31.87 -19.08 -0.54
C ALA A 52 -30.73 -18.78 0.46
N ALA A 53 -30.38 -19.76 1.31
CA ALA A 53 -29.27 -19.63 2.25
C ALA A 53 -27.92 -19.43 1.51
N LEU A 54 -27.71 -20.11 0.40
CA LEU A 54 -26.51 -19.99 -0.43
C LEU A 54 -26.44 -18.60 -1.08
N VAL A 55 -27.55 -18.06 -1.59
CA VAL A 55 -27.61 -16.70 -2.14
C VAL A 55 -27.29 -15.65 -1.07
N VAL A 56 -27.86 -15.79 0.13
CA VAL A 56 -27.56 -14.90 1.26
C VAL A 56 -26.10 -15.01 1.66
N TYR A 57 -25.56 -16.22 1.74
CA TYR A 57 -24.13 -16.44 2.05
C TYR A 57 -23.22 -15.78 1.02
N ILE A 58 -23.51 -15.94 -0.29
CA ILE A 58 -22.75 -15.29 -1.36
C ILE A 58 -22.86 -13.77 -1.25
N GLY A 59 -24.06 -13.23 -0.97
CA GLY A 59 -24.26 -11.79 -0.79
C GLY A 59 -23.45 -11.21 0.37
N ILE A 60 -23.44 -11.90 1.52
CA ILE A 60 -22.64 -11.49 2.69
C ILE A 60 -21.14 -11.56 2.35
N ARG A 61 -20.71 -12.65 1.69
CA ARG A 61 -19.30 -12.79 1.28
C ARG A 61 -18.90 -11.71 0.27
N ALA A 62 -19.73 -11.42 -0.72
CA ALA A 62 -19.49 -10.36 -1.69
C ALA A 62 -19.36 -8.99 -1.00
N ALA A 63 -20.24 -8.67 -0.05
CA ALA A 63 -20.18 -7.41 0.69
C ALA A 63 -18.92 -7.28 1.56
N LEU A 64 -18.49 -8.38 2.22
CA LEU A 64 -17.32 -8.37 3.10
C LEU A 64 -15.97 -8.46 2.36
N THR A 65 -15.96 -8.96 1.12
CA THR A 65 -14.70 -9.15 0.36
C THR A 65 -14.61 -8.25 -0.87
N ASN A 66 -15.51 -7.28 -1.00
CA ASN A 66 -15.57 -6.40 -2.17
C ASN A 66 -14.21 -5.70 -2.42
N GLU A 67 -13.60 -5.14 -1.40
CA GLU A 67 -12.29 -4.48 -1.50
C GLU A 67 -11.16 -5.41 -1.99
N VAL A 68 -11.17 -6.68 -1.56
CA VAL A 68 -10.14 -7.65 -1.97
C VAL A 68 -10.29 -8.04 -3.43
N TYR A 69 -11.54 -8.21 -3.90
CA TYR A 69 -11.80 -8.50 -5.31
C TYR A 69 -11.56 -7.30 -6.21
N GLU A 70 -11.87 -6.10 -5.76
CA GLU A 70 -11.59 -4.87 -6.47
C GLU A 70 -10.08 -4.67 -6.64
N ARG A 71 -9.31 -4.83 -5.56
CA ARG A 71 -7.83 -4.83 -5.61
C ARG A 71 -7.27 -5.86 -6.61
N LYS A 72 -7.85 -7.05 -6.65
CA LYS A 72 -7.41 -8.13 -7.52
C LYS A 72 -7.80 -7.91 -8.98
N ALA A 73 -8.99 -7.38 -9.24
CA ALA A 73 -9.44 -7.00 -10.58
C ALA A 73 -8.60 -5.86 -11.15
N LEU A 74 -8.36 -4.81 -10.37
CA LEU A 74 -7.49 -3.69 -10.75
C LEU A 74 -6.05 -4.12 -11.01
N SER A 75 -5.53 -5.11 -10.29
CA SER A 75 -4.16 -5.61 -10.51
C SER A 75 -3.99 -6.43 -11.81
N GLN A 76 -5.08 -6.89 -12.41
CA GLN A 76 -5.06 -7.67 -13.66
C GLN A 76 -5.21 -6.82 -14.93
N MET A 77 -5.58 -5.56 -14.81
CA MET A 77 -5.66 -4.64 -15.95
C MET A 77 -4.28 -3.98 -16.17
N ASN A 78 -3.94 -3.65 -17.40
CA ASN A 78 -2.67 -2.98 -17.77
C ASN A 78 -2.65 -1.52 -17.25
N TYR A 79 -2.57 -1.36 -15.93
CA TYR A 79 -2.47 -0.06 -15.29
C TYR A 79 -1.05 0.18 -14.78
N SER A 80 -0.65 1.42 -14.78
CA SER A 80 0.44 1.85 -13.92
C SER A 80 -0.09 1.83 -12.48
N SER A 81 0.46 0.97 -11.62
CA SER A 81 0.09 0.95 -10.22
C SER A 81 1.29 1.21 -9.35
N SER A 82 1.14 2.11 -8.38
CA SER A 82 2.14 2.37 -7.35
C SER A 82 1.60 1.99 -5.98
N THR A 83 2.46 1.43 -5.14
CA THR A 83 2.11 1.12 -3.75
C THR A 83 2.21 2.38 -2.92
N LEU A 84 1.18 2.70 -2.15
CA LEU A 84 1.18 3.73 -1.14
C LEU A 84 1.55 3.07 0.19
N VAL A 85 2.71 3.41 0.71
CA VAL A 85 3.24 2.77 1.93
C VAL A 85 2.49 3.33 3.15
N ALA A 86 2.00 2.43 4.03
CA ALA A 86 1.42 2.80 5.31
C ALA A 86 2.53 3.23 6.29
N LYS A 87 2.25 4.22 7.13
CA LYS A 87 3.11 4.58 8.26
C LYS A 87 3.00 3.51 9.34
N SER A 88 4.13 2.96 9.78
CA SER A 88 4.12 2.08 10.94
C SER A 88 3.83 2.86 12.23
N GLY A 89 3.03 2.26 13.11
CA GLY A 89 2.68 2.81 14.41
C GLY A 89 3.91 3.08 15.28
N GLU A 90 3.82 4.04 16.16
CA GLU A 90 4.90 4.46 17.04
C GLU A 90 4.89 3.64 18.34
N ILE A 91 6.07 3.46 18.95
CA ILE A 91 6.16 2.84 20.27
C ILE A 91 6.53 3.93 21.27
N TYR A 92 5.75 4.02 22.34
CA TYR A 92 5.91 4.99 23.41
C TYR A 92 6.32 4.30 24.72
N ASP A 93 7.01 5.04 25.56
CA ASP A 93 7.26 4.65 26.94
C ASP A 93 6.02 4.89 27.84
N THR A 94 6.15 4.61 29.14
CA THR A 94 5.08 4.85 30.13
C THR A 94 4.69 6.33 30.27
N ASN A 95 5.57 7.25 29.89
CA ASN A 95 5.39 8.72 29.96
C ASN A 95 4.98 9.31 28.61
N MET A 96 4.56 8.48 27.64
CA MET A 96 4.22 8.89 26.28
C MET A 96 5.41 9.51 25.53
N THR A 97 6.63 9.17 25.90
CA THR A 97 7.82 9.56 25.17
C THR A 97 8.04 8.58 23.99
N PRO A 98 8.21 9.04 22.76
CA PRO A 98 8.39 8.17 21.61
C PRO A 98 9.75 7.48 21.64
N ILE A 99 9.76 6.14 21.66
CA ILE A 99 10.96 5.30 21.73
C ILE A 99 11.27 4.59 20.41
N ALA A 100 10.27 4.45 19.55
CA ALA A 100 10.44 4.06 18.16
C ALA A 100 9.43 4.82 17.29
N VAL A 101 9.92 5.55 16.30
CA VAL A 101 9.11 6.41 15.42
C VAL A 101 9.34 6.04 13.95
N SER A 102 8.33 6.28 13.12
CA SER A 102 8.43 6.12 11.68
C SER A 102 8.50 7.50 11.03
N SER A 103 9.67 7.87 10.54
CA SER A 103 9.91 9.12 9.84
C SER A 103 9.66 8.95 8.35
N ARG A 104 8.98 9.93 7.75
CA ARG A 104 8.79 9.98 6.30
C ARG A 104 10.12 10.33 5.63
N VAL A 105 10.47 9.56 4.62
CA VAL A 105 11.64 9.78 3.77
C VAL A 105 11.22 9.57 2.31
N TYR A 106 12.03 10.06 1.40
CA TYR A 106 11.73 10.02 -0.02
C TYR A 106 12.86 9.34 -0.77
N ILE A 107 12.51 8.56 -1.78
CA ILE A 107 13.46 7.97 -2.71
C ILE A 107 13.47 8.83 -3.97
N LEU A 108 14.66 9.26 -4.36
CA LEU A 108 14.86 10.04 -5.58
C LEU A 108 14.69 9.15 -6.82
N ILE A 109 13.75 9.52 -7.66
CA ILE A 109 13.47 8.88 -8.95
C ILE A 109 13.80 9.86 -10.07
N ILE A 110 14.52 9.36 -11.06
CA ILE A 110 14.88 10.13 -12.25
C ILE A 110 14.33 9.41 -13.48
N ASP A 111 13.75 10.17 -14.42
CA ASP A 111 13.37 9.73 -15.76
C ASP A 111 14.33 10.34 -16.80
N PRO A 112 15.41 9.64 -17.13
CA PRO A 112 16.37 10.15 -18.09
C PRO A 112 15.77 10.41 -19.47
N LYS A 113 14.80 9.59 -19.87
CA LYS A 113 14.16 9.71 -21.17
C LYS A 113 13.41 11.04 -21.31
N VAL A 114 12.61 11.41 -20.31
CA VAL A 114 11.89 12.70 -20.30
C VAL A 114 12.86 13.88 -20.30
N ILE A 115 13.96 13.79 -19.55
CA ILE A 115 15.00 14.83 -19.53
C ILE A 115 15.62 14.99 -20.91
N MET A 116 16.05 13.88 -21.53
CA MET A 116 16.70 13.91 -22.84
C MET A 116 15.76 14.29 -23.99
N GLU A 117 14.51 13.83 -23.96
CA GLU A 117 13.48 14.24 -24.92
C GLU A 117 13.17 15.74 -24.81
N THR A 118 13.14 16.29 -23.58
CA THR A 118 12.93 17.72 -23.36
C THR A 118 14.12 18.54 -23.83
N GLU A 119 15.36 18.10 -23.55
CA GLU A 119 16.61 18.72 -24.00
C GLU A 119 16.66 18.82 -25.53
N ALA A 120 16.11 17.84 -26.25
CA ALA A 120 16.09 17.83 -27.73
C ALA A 120 15.09 18.82 -28.34
N ILE A 121 14.20 19.44 -27.56
CA ILE A 121 13.23 20.43 -28.03
C ILE A 121 13.93 21.76 -28.27
N ASP A 122 13.71 22.39 -29.43
CA ASP A 122 14.23 23.72 -29.71
C ASP A 122 13.72 24.74 -28.68
N GLY A 123 14.65 25.51 -28.10
CA GLY A 123 14.36 26.47 -27.03
C GLY A 123 14.34 25.90 -25.62
N ARG A 124 14.68 24.60 -25.42
CA ARG A 124 14.80 23.95 -24.11
C ARG A 124 16.19 23.36 -23.86
N LYS A 125 17.18 23.84 -24.58
CA LYS A 125 18.58 23.45 -24.38
C LYS A 125 19.07 23.87 -22.99
N GLY A 126 19.83 22.97 -22.34
CA GLY A 126 20.29 23.19 -20.97
C GLY A 126 19.36 22.58 -19.88
N THR A 127 18.27 21.93 -20.28
CA THR A 127 17.37 21.21 -19.35
C THR A 127 18.10 20.12 -18.57
N LEU A 128 18.99 19.34 -19.23
CA LEU A 128 19.82 18.34 -18.58
C LEU A 128 20.73 18.98 -17.53
N GLU A 129 21.46 20.01 -17.90
CA GLU A 129 22.38 20.72 -16.99
C GLU A 129 21.63 21.35 -15.82
N THR A 130 20.52 22.01 -16.08
CA THR A 130 19.67 22.65 -15.06
C THR A 130 19.09 21.62 -14.09
N THR A 131 18.58 20.49 -14.59
CA THR A 131 18.02 19.42 -13.74
C THR A 131 19.11 18.77 -12.90
N VAL A 132 20.28 18.50 -13.47
CA VAL A 132 21.43 17.92 -12.74
C VAL A 132 21.92 18.88 -11.65
N LYS A 133 22.09 20.16 -11.95
CA LYS A 133 22.48 21.19 -10.96
C LYS A 133 21.49 21.31 -9.82
N ALA A 134 20.17 21.30 -10.12
CA ALA A 134 19.14 21.34 -9.09
C ALA A 134 19.20 20.12 -8.16
N ILE A 135 19.36 18.93 -8.73
CA ILE A 135 19.52 17.69 -7.95
C ILE A 135 20.80 17.74 -7.10
N ALA A 136 21.93 18.13 -7.71
CA ALA A 136 23.23 18.17 -7.03
C ALA A 136 23.23 19.14 -5.86
N GLN A 137 22.68 20.35 -6.07
CA GLN A 137 22.61 21.40 -5.05
C GLN A 137 21.67 21.04 -3.89
N CYS A 138 20.47 20.50 -4.17
CA CYS A 138 19.50 20.17 -3.11
C CYS A 138 19.88 18.92 -2.31
N PHE A 139 20.60 17.98 -2.92
CA PHE A 139 20.87 16.67 -2.30
C PHE A 139 22.37 16.40 -2.03
N ASP A 140 23.23 17.37 -2.27
CA ASP A 140 24.71 17.24 -2.08
C ASP A 140 25.27 16.04 -2.87
N LEU A 141 24.94 15.98 -4.17
CA LEU A 141 25.35 14.90 -5.07
C LEU A 141 26.31 15.39 -6.14
N ASP A 142 27.16 14.49 -6.65
CA ASP A 142 28.11 14.81 -7.70
C ASP A 142 27.44 14.99 -9.07
N GLU A 143 27.58 16.16 -9.66
CA GLU A 143 26.99 16.53 -10.97
C GLU A 143 27.48 15.62 -12.11
N ALA A 144 28.79 15.27 -12.08
CA ALA A 144 29.38 14.45 -13.13
C ALA A 144 28.83 13.02 -13.10
N ALA A 145 28.70 12.44 -11.91
CA ALA A 145 28.09 11.12 -11.72
C ALA A 145 26.62 11.09 -12.13
N LEU A 146 25.86 12.14 -11.77
CA LEU A 146 24.45 12.29 -12.18
C LEU A 146 24.32 12.38 -13.70
N THR A 147 25.09 13.26 -14.33
CA THR A 147 25.10 13.43 -15.80
C THR A 147 25.43 12.14 -16.51
N ASN A 148 26.45 11.41 -16.04
CA ASN A 148 26.82 10.11 -16.61
C ASN A 148 25.69 9.09 -16.47
N THR A 149 25.06 9.01 -15.30
CA THR A 149 23.95 8.07 -15.04
C THR A 149 22.75 8.36 -15.93
N ILE A 150 22.37 9.63 -16.07
CA ILE A 150 21.25 10.06 -16.94
C ILE A 150 21.57 9.77 -18.40
N THR A 151 22.74 10.12 -18.88
CA THR A 151 23.16 9.95 -20.28
C THR A 151 23.28 8.47 -20.65
N GLN A 152 23.88 7.63 -19.79
CA GLN A 152 23.99 6.19 -20.04
C GLN A 152 22.66 5.45 -20.01
N SER A 153 21.64 6.04 -19.43
CA SER A 153 20.32 5.46 -19.27
C SER A 153 19.23 6.24 -19.98
N ALA A 154 19.57 6.96 -21.03
CA ALA A 154 18.68 7.87 -21.78
C ALA A 154 17.40 7.21 -22.35
N ASP A 155 17.39 5.89 -22.49
CA ASP A 155 16.27 5.08 -22.94
C ASP A 155 15.31 4.62 -21.83
N LYS A 156 15.70 4.83 -20.56
CA LYS A 156 14.91 4.38 -19.39
C LYS A 156 13.98 5.48 -18.90
N ASN A 157 12.75 5.08 -18.55
CA ASN A 157 11.73 5.96 -18.00
C ASN A 157 11.75 6.01 -16.47
N TYR A 158 12.60 5.20 -15.82
CA TYR A 158 12.55 5.07 -14.37
C TYR A 158 13.90 4.56 -13.84
N ILE A 159 14.55 5.38 -13.05
CA ILE A 159 15.77 5.02 -12.33
C ILE A 159 15.61 5.45 -10.87
N ARG A 160 15.76 4.51 -9.94
CA ARG A 160 16.04 4.86 -8.54
C ARG A 160 17.49 5.23 -8.43
N TYR A 161 17.77 6.51 -8.21
CA TYR A 161 19.14 6.98 -8.13
C TYR A 161 19.81 6.51 -6.83
N VAL A 162 21.03 6.00 -6.96
CA VAL A 162 21.90 5.63 -5.84
C VAL A 162 23.31 6.10 -6.19
N PRO A 163 23.95 6.96 -5.35
CA PRO A 163 25.31 7.43 -5.60
C PRO A 163 26.31 6.28 -5.65
N GLU A 164 27.37 6.43 -6.44
CA GLU A 164 28.48 5.47 -6.48
C GLU A 164 29.15 5.36 -5.10
N GLY A 165 29.46 4.13 -4.69
CA GLY A 165 30.05 3.86 -3.38
C GLY A 165 29.05 3.83 -2.22
N TRP A 166 27.76 4.08 -2.46
CA TRP A 166 26.72 4.01 -1.45
C TRP A 166 26.42 2.55 -1.06
N THR A 167 26.47 2.24 0.23
CA THR A 167 26.25 0.86 0.71
C THR A 167 24.79 0.45 0.74
N SER A 168 23.88 1.42 0.70
CA SER A 168 22.43 1.17 0.63
C SER A 168 21.97 1.06 -0.83
N LYS A 169 20.95 0.25 -1.06
CA LYS A 169 20.30 0.14 -2.39
C LYS A 169 19.34 1.31 -2.70
N LYS A 170 19.20 2.25 -1.77
CA LYS A 170 18.29 3.38 -1.85
C LYS A 170 19.01 4.63 -1.35
N TYR A 171 18.90 5.72 -2.05
CA TYR A 171 19.28 7.05 -1.58
C TYR A 171 18.03 7.70 -0.99
N LEU A 172 18.11 8.08 0.29
CA LEU A 172 16.98 8.61 1.02
C LEU A 172 17.12 10.13 1.15
N VAL A 173 16.09 10.82 0.70
CA VAL A 173 15.95 12.28 0.77
C VAL A 173 15.07 12.63 1.95
N THR A 174 15.43 13.64 2.71
CA THR A 174 14.62 14.16 3.82
C THR A 174 13.48 15.05 3.30
N GLU A 175 12.49 15.30 4.14
CA GLU A 175 11.37 16.18 3.80
C GLU A 175 11.85 17.61 3.46
N SER A 176 12.78 18.16 4.28
CA SER A 176 13.36 19.49 4.04
C SER A 176 14.13 19.61 2.72
N GLN A 177 14.87 18.59 2.34
CA GLN A 177 15.57 18.56 1.05
C GLN A 177 14.60 18.50 -0.12
N LYS A 178 13.52 17.70 0.03
CA LYS A 178 12.46 17.62 -0.98
C LYS A 178 11.74 18.96 -1.15
N GLU A 179 11.35 19.61 -0.06
CA GLU A 179 10.71 20.92 -0.08
C GLU A 179 11.60 21.98 -0.75
N ALA A 180 12.92 21.96 -0.46
CA ALA A 180 13.87 22.85 -1.13
C ALA A 180 13.93 22.61 -2.64
N PHE A 181 13.92 21.33 -3.07
CA PHE A 181 13.90 20.97 -4.48
C PHE A 181 12.58 21.39 -5.17
N ASP A 182 11.43 21.12 -4.55
CA ASP A 182 10.12 21.49 -5.08
C ASP A 182 10.00 23.02 -5.26
N ALA A 183 10.51 23.78 -4.28
CA ALA A 183 10.54 25.25 -4.37
C ALA A 183 11.45 25.77 -5.51
N LEU A 184 12.61 25.12 -5.69
CA LEU A 184 13.53 25.42 -6.78
C LEU A 184 12.92 25.09 -8.16
N GLU A 185 12.30 23.92 -8.27
CA GLU A 185 11.60 23.48 -9.48
C GLU A 185 10.50 24.45 -9.85
N GLU A 186 9.67 24.87 -8.88
CA GLU A 186 8.61 25.85 -9.10
C GLU A 186 9.17 27.20 -9.54
N LYS A 187 10.24 27.68 -8.90
CA LYS A 187 10.91 28.95 -9.24
C LYS A 187 11.42 28.92 -10.68
N VAL A 188 12.16 27.89 -11.09
CA VAL A 188 12.72 27.75 -12.45
C VAL A 188 11.61 27.62 -13.48
N ASN A 189 10.66 26.70 -13.25
CA ASN A 189 9.59 26.41 -14.21
C ASN A 189 8.54 27.53 -14.31
N SER A 190 8.35 28.38 -13.26
CA SER A 190 7.40 29.51 -13.27
C SER A 190 7.96 30.77 -13.92
N THR A 191 9.28 30.97 -13.87
CA THR A 191 9.95 32.12 -14.53
C THR A 191 9.69 32.09 -16.03
N GLU A 192 9.57 30.94 -16.63
CA GLU A 192 9.22 30.71 -18.02
C GLU A 192 7.76 31.06 -18.35
N LYS A 193 6.80 30.68 -17.49
CA LYS A 193 5.37 31.05 -17.71
C LYS A 193 5.12 32.55 -17.75
N LYS A 194 5.90 33.34 -16.99
CA LYS A 194 5.80 34.81 -17.01
C LYS A 194 6.35 35.40 -18.31
N LYS A 195 7.28 34.74 -19.00
CA LYS A 195 7.81 35.22 -20.30
C LYS A 195 6.90 34.89 -21.48
N GLU A 196 6.28 33.73 -21.51
CA GLU A 196 5.32 33.34 -22.56
C GLU A 196 4.05 34.18 -22.54
N THR A 197 3.66 34.71 -21.35
CA THR A 197 2.44 35.58 -21.19
C THR A 197 2.70 37.06 -21.40
N LYS A 198 3.96 37.53 -21.50
CA LYS A 198 4.30 38.94 -21.66
C LYS A 198 4.17 39.49 -23.08
N THR A 199 3.62 38.71 -24.04
CA THR A 199 3.28 39.24 -25.37
C THR A 199 1.87 39.88 -25.43
N THR A 200 1.09 39.82 -24.34
CA THR A 200 -0.21 40.51 -24.28
C THR A 200 -0.48 40.98 -22.83
N GLU A 201 -0.52 42.31 -22.70
CA GLU A 201 -1.06 43.12 -21.58
C GLU A 201 -0.28 43.26 -20.27
N ALA A 202 0.19 44.51 -20.09
CA ALA A 202 0.65 45.06 -18.82
C ALA A 202 -0.51 45.36 -17.88
N GLN A 203 -0.45 44.87 -16.63
CA GLN A 203 -0.86 45.67 -15.44
C GLN A 203 -0.44 44.99 -14.13
N SER A 204 0.05 45.82 -13.23
CA SER A 204 0.62 45.67 -11.90
C SER A 204 -0.22 44.96 -10.85
N VAL A 205 0.38 44.08 -10.05
CA VAL A 205 0.03 43.86 -8.63
C VAL A 205 1.29 43.53 -7.84
N GLN A 206 1.44 44.16 -6.68
CA GLN A 206 2.58 44.10 -5.75
C GLN A 206 2.78 42.75 -5.12
N GLU A 207 4.07 42.39 -5.02
CA GLU A 207 4.56 41.20 -4.30
C GLU A 207 4.62 41.48 -2.79
N THR A 208 4.20 40.47 -2.03
CA THR A 208 4.52 40.37 -0.60
C THR A 208 5.61 39.34 -0.46
N GLU A 209 6.80 39.79 -0.07
CA GLU A 209 7.97 38.97 0.25
C GLU A 209 7.71 38.16 1.53
N SER A 210 7.99 36.83 1.50
CA SER A 210 8.31 36.06 2.67
C SER A 210 9.64 35.37 2.48
N THR A 211 10.59 35.88 3.21
CA THR A 211 12.02 35.55 3.26
C THR A 211 12.22 34.18 3.91
N SER A 212 12.91 33.28 3.23
CA SER A 212 13.77 32.29 3.88
C SER A 212 15.03 32.06 3.07
N SER A 213 16.12 32.26 3.73
CA SER A 213 17.49 32.38 3.27
C SER A 213 18.08 31.10 2.70
N VAL A 214 18.25 31.00 1.39
CA VAL A 214 19.39 30.38 0.70
C VAL A 214 19.59 31.18 -0.58
N ASP A 215 20.35 32.28 -0.50
CA ASP A 215 20.68 33.13 -1.64
C ASP A 215 22.02 32.70 -2.26
N GLU A 216 22.09 31.53 -2.87
CA GLU A 216 22.95 31.33 -4.03
C GLU A 216 22.03 31.40 -5.26
N GLU A 217 22.25 32.41 -6.08
CA GLU A 217 21.46 32.68 -7.29
C GLU A 217 21.60 31.48 -8.25
N PHE A 218 20.56 30.61 -8.27
CA PHE A 218 20.53 29.46 -9.17
C PHE A 218 20.36 29.97 -10.60
N GLU A 219 21.45 30.01 -11.35
CA GLU A 219 21.45 30.40 -12.75
C GLU A 219 21.06 29.20 -13.65
N SER A 220 20.00 29.36 -14.43
CA SER A 220 19.58 28.40 -15.46
C SER A 220 19.61 29.05 -16.84
N PRO A 221 20.01 28.30 -17.89
CA PRO A 221 19.92 28.77 -19.27
C PRO A 221 18.49 29.15 -19.63
N GLU A 222 18.32 30.14 -20.52
CA GLU A 222 17.02 30.56 -20.97
C GLU A 222 16.26 29.46 -21.68
N GLY A 223 15.04 29.16 -21.24
CA GLY A 223 14.22 28.06 -21.74
C GLY A 223 14.45 26.69 -21.09
N ALA A 224 15.46 26.54 -20.24
CA ALA A 224 15.72 25.31 -19.53
C ALA A 224 14.67 25.07 -18.43
N LYS A 225 14.31 23.82 -18.21
CA LYS A 225 13.33 23.41 -17.18
C LYS A 225 13.92 22.31 -16.30
N ILE A 226 13.40 22.22 -15.08
CA ILE A 226 13.60 21.05 -14.24
C ILE A 226 12.47 20.08 -14.55
N VAL A 227 12.80 18.88 -15.05
CA VAL A 227 11.81 17.86 -15.44
C VAL A 227 12.36 16.46 -15.18
N GLY A 228 11.46 15.46 -15.15
CA GLY A 228 11.83 14.06 -15.04
C GLY A 228 12.37 13.67 -13.67
N VAL A 229 12.05 14.42 -12.62
CA VAL A 229 12.41 14.12 -11.24
C VAL A 229 11.14 14.01 -10.41
N TRP A 230 11.03 12.97 -9.60
CA TRP A 230 9.96 12.84 -8.62
C TRP A 230 10.40 11.97 -7.45
N PHE A 231 9.55 11.86 -6.44
CA PHE A 231 9.88 11.22 -5.19
C PHE A 231 8.85 10.14 -4.85
N GLU A 232 9.34 8.95 -4.51
CA GLU A 232 8.52 7.92 -3.89
C GLU A 232 8.59 8.07 -2.38
N THR A 233 7.44 8.13 -1.72
CA THR A 233 7.37 8.18 -0.26
C THR A 233 7.67 6.81 0.32
N GLU A 234 8.55 6.80 1.32
CA GLU A 234 8.84 5.62 2.14
C GLU A 234 8.88 6.04 3.62
N TYR A 235 8.78 5.08 4.52
CA TYR A 235 8.94 5.33 5.95
C TYR A 235 10.15 4.57 6.45
N GLN A 236 11.00 5.29 7.23
CA GLN A 236 12.14 4.70 7.90
C GLN A 236 11.91 4.66 9.39
N ARG A 237 12.18 3.50 9.99
CA ARG A 237 12.11 3.33 11.44
C ARG A 237 13.33 3.97 12.10
N TYR A 238 13.07 4.82 13.09
CA TYR A 238 14.08 5.54 13.85
C TYR A 238 13.89 5.29 15.34
N TYR A 239 15.00 5.09 16.03
CA TYR A 239 15.04 4.85 17.48
C TYR A 239 15.79 5.99 18.17
N PRO A 240 15.07 6.99 18.74
CA PRO A 240 15.68 8.21 19.31
C PRO A 240 16.71 7.94 20.41
N TYR A 241 16.56 6.86 21.15
CA TYR A 241 17.45 6.47 22.24
C TYR A 241 18.52 5.44 21.85
N GLY A 242 18.70 5.20 20.55
CA GLY A 242 19.71 4.29 20.05
C GLY A 242 19.59 2.87 20.60
N ASN A 243 20.65 2.42 21.29
CA ASN A 243 20.70 1.05 21.80
C ASN A 243 19.98 0.85 23.14
N LEU A 244 19.46 1.92 23.77
CA LEU A 244 18.81 1.85 25.07
C LEU A 244 17.53 1.00 24.96
N ALA A 245 17.36 0.02 25.85
CA ALA A 245 16.27 -0.96 25.84
C ALA A 245 16.10 -1.76 24.52
N SER A 246 17.10 -1.76 23.64
CA SER A 246 17.05 -2.37 22.31
C SER A 246 16.70 -3.87 22.32
N LYS A 247 17.06 -4.60 23.38
CA LYS A 247 16.69 -6.02 23.54
C LYS A 247 15.20 -6.24 23.73
N VAL A 248 14.50 -5.27 24.33
CA VAL A 248 13.04 -5.33 24.57
C VAL A 248 12.29 -4.71 23.39
N ILE A 249 12.67 -3.49 23.00
CA ILE A 249 12.03 -2.78 21.88
C ILE A 249 12.23 -3.58 20.59
N GLY A 250 13.44 -4.06 20.36
CA GLY A 250 13.79 -4.77 19.13
C GLY A 250 14.17 -3.83 18.00
N PHE A 251 14.07 -4.34 16.79
CA PHE A 251 14.39 -3.61 15.55
C PHE A 251 13.64 -4.20 14.36
N THR A 252 13.54 -3.42 13.32
CA THR A 252 12.94 -3.81 12.04
C THR A 252 14.01 -4.15 11.01
N THR A 253 13.59 -4.67 9.86
CA THR A 253 14.42 -4.79 8.65
C THR A 253 14.91 -3.40 8.21
N LYS A 254 15.98 -3.35 7.39
CA LYS A 254 16.52 -2.09 6.86
C LYS A 254 15.52 -1.24 6.08
N ASP A 255 14.56 -1.88 5.44
CA ASP A 255 13.46 -1.24 4.73
C ASP A 255 12.25 -0.95 5.61
N SER A 256 12.38 -1.16 6.92
CA SER A 256 11.33 -0.94 7.93
C SER A 256 10.02 -1.69 7.67
N SER A 257 10.06 -2.73 6.84
CA SER A 257 8.86 -3.47 6.41
C SER A 257 8.41 -4.52 7.41
N GLU A 258 9.31 -5.04 8.25
CA GLU A 258 9.03 -6.14 9.16
C GLU A 258 9.85 -6.05 10.45
N GLY A 259 9.20 -6.31 11.57
CA GLY A 259 9.85 -6.43 12.89
C GLY A 259 10.61 -7.74 13.01
N ILE A 260 11.91 -7.66 13.35
CA ILE A 260 12.81 -8.83 13.45
C ILE A 260 12.89 -9.34 14.88
N TRP A 261 12.85 -8.46 15.86
CA TRP A 261 13.07 -8.78 17.25
C TRP A 261 12.22 -7.92 18.19
N GLY A 262 12.04 -8.39 19.45
CA GLY A 262 11.42 -7.65 20.55
C GLY A 262 9.94 -7.31 20.32
N LEU A 263 9.52 -6.14 20.81
CA LEU A 263 8.16 -5.62 20.64
C LEU A 263 7.84 -5.38 19.16
N GLU A 264 8.81 -4.94 18.38
CA GLU A 264 8.64 -4.74 16.93
C GLU A 264 8.20 -6.02 16.21
N ARG A 265 8.77 -7.18 16.61
CA ARG A 265 8.38 -8.47 16.05
C ARG A 265 7.06 -8.99 16.60
N TYR A 266 6.88 -8.85 17.92
CA TYR A 266 5.70 -9.40 18.59
C TYR A 266 4.40 -8.72 18.13
N TYR A 267 4.43 -7.39 17.98
CA TYR A 267 3.31 -6.58 17.54
C TYR A 267 3.43 -6.12 16.07
N ASN A 268 4.15 -6.89 15.26
CA ASN A 268 4.42 -6.51 13.86
C ASN A 268 3.14 -6.33 13.02
N GLU A 269 2.11 -7.14 13.24
CA GLU A 269 0.85 -7.03 12.50
C GLU A 269 0.10 -5.76 12.83
N GLU A 270 0.08 -5.37 14.10
CA GLU A 270 -0.58 -4.16 14.59
C GLU A 270 0.21 -2.90 14.23
N LEU A 271 1.54 -2.95 14.37
CA LEU A 271 2.41 -1.81 14.10
C LEU A 271 2.53 -1.48 12.60
N ARG A 272 2.56 -2.47 11.75
CA ARG A 272 2.89 -2.33 10.32
C ARG A 272 1.84 -1.59 9.49
N GLY A 273 0.56 -1.67 9.87
CA GLY A 273 -0.56 -1.16 9.07
C GLY A 273 -0.79 -1.93 7.76
N THR A 274 -1.52 -1.33 6.86
CA THR A 274 -1.86 -1.94 5.55
C THR A 274 -1.59 -0.95 4.43
N ASN A 275 -0.71 -1.32 3.50
CA ASN A 275 -0.38 -0.48 2.36
C ASN A 275 -1.57 -0.25 1.44
N GLY A 276 -1.72 0.98 0.98
CA GLY A 276 -2.62 1.38 -0.07
C GLY A 276 -2.07 1.13 -1.47
N ARG A 277 -2.85 1.51 -2.48
CA ARG A 277 -2.42 1.48 -3.88
C ARG A 277 -3.04 2.62 -4.67
N SER A 278 -2.25 3.20 -5.56
CA SER A 278 -2.72 4.14 -6.57
C SER A 278 -2.69 3.46 -7.93
N TYR A 279 -3.78 3.54 -8.66
CA TYR A 279 -3.93 3.03 -10.01
C TYR A 279 -4.15 4.19 -10.95
N SER A 280 -3.39 4.23 -12.04
CA SER A 280 -3.58 5.24 -13.08
C SER A 280 -3.84 4.55 -14.41
N TYR A 281 -4.91 4.91 -15.09
CA TYR A 281 -5.28 4.37 -16.39
C TYR A 281 -5.88 5.44 -17.29
N ILE A 282 -5.80 5.21 -18.59
CA ILE A 282 -6.39 6.10 -19.57
C ILE A 282 -7.75 5.52 -19.98
N ASP A 283 -8.82 6.31 -19.80
CA ASP A 283 -10.16 5.90 -20.21
C ASP A 283 -10.33 5.90 -21.73
N SER A 284 -11.49 5.45 -22.20
CA SER A 284 -11.85 5.45 -23.63
C SER A 284 -11.88 6.85 -24.25
N SER A 285 -11.97 7.88 -23.44
CA SER A 285 -11.97 9.31 -23.82
C SER A 285 -10.56 9.93 -23.79
N LYS A 286 -9.51 9.12 -23.55
CA LYS A 286 -8.11 9.53 -23.39
C LYS A 286 -7.85 10.42 -22.15
N ASN A 287 -8.72 10.39 -21.16
CA ASN A 287 -8.48 11.06 -19.88
C ASN A 287 -7.72 10.13 -18.94
N LEU A 288 -6.72 10.68 -18.22
CA LEU A 288 -6.04 9.97 -17.16
C LEU A 288 -6.96 9.91 -15.94
N ILE A 289 -7.41 8.71 -15.61
CA ILE A 289 -8.16 8.45 -14.37
C ILE A 289 -7.20 7.88 -13.34
N ARG A 290 -7.32 8.35 -12.12
CA ARG A 290 -6.54 7.89 -10.98
C ARG A 290 -7.47 7.43 -9.88
N ASP A 291 -7.41 6.13 -9.59
CA ASP A 291 -8.09 5.52 -8.45
C ASP A 291 -7.09 5.27 -7.32
N VAL A 292 -7.44 5.67 -6.11
CA VAL A 292 -6.57 5.58 -4.95
C VAL A 292 -7.25 4.76 -3.87
N ILE A 293 -6.57 3.70 -3.43
CA ILE A 293 -6.90 2.98 -2.21
C ILE A 293 -5.92 3.49 -1.16
N GLU A 294 -6.43 4.28 -0.21
CA GLU A 294 -5.62 4.87 0.85
C GLU A 294 -4.98 3.80 1.73
N PRO A 295 -3.74 4.02 2.19
CA PRO A 295 -3.12 3.16 3.19
C PRO A 295 -3.82 3.33 4.54
N THR A 296 -3.79 2.28 5.35
CA THR A 296 -4.22 2.34 6.75
C THR A 296 -2.98 2.24 7.62
N ASP A 297 -2.69 3.30 8.39
CA ASP A 297 -1.53 3.34 9.26
C ASP A 297 -1.63 2.32 10.39
N GLY A 298 -0.48 1.89 10.91
CA GLY A 298 -0.39 0.96 12.02
C GLY A 298 -0.80 1.59 13.35
N TYR A 299 -1.23 0.74 14.28
CA TYR A 299 -1.57 1.16 15.63
C TYR A 299 -0.30 1.47 16.43
N SER A 300 -0.35 2.53 17.24
CA SER A 300 0.73 2.85 18.15
C SER A 300 0.65 2.02 19.43
N LEU A 301 1.80 1.67 20.01
CA LEU A 301 1.95 0.86 21.20
C LEU A 301 2.47 1.72 22.35
N VAL A 302 1.81 1.67 23.50
CA VAL A 302 2.33 2.25 24.74
C VAL A 302 2.89 1.13 25.60
N SER A 303 4.18 1.21 25.92
CA SER A 303 4.88 0.21 26.73
C SER A 303 4.91 0.65 28.22
N THR A 304 5.24 -0.29 29.08
CA THR A 304 5.50 -0.02 30.51
C THR A 304 6.96 0.31 30.80
N ILE A 305 7.78 0.48 29.77
CA ILE A 305 9.19 0.89 29.89
C ILE A 305 9.24 2.35 30.31
N ASP A 306 10.05 2.68 31.29
CA ASP A 306 10.44 4.05 31.62
C ASP A 306 11.83 4.33 31.06
N MET A 307 11.90 5.19 30.04
CA MET A 307 13.16 5.50 29.37
C MET A 307 14.10 6.34 30.24
N ASN A 308 13.55 7.19 31.12
CA ASN A 308 14.37 7.99 32.03
C ASN A 308 15.04 7.09 33.05
N LEU A 309 14.29 6.18 33.68
CA LEU A 309 14.83 5.21 34.60
C LEU A 309 15.85 4.29 33.92
N THR A 310 15.50 3.80 32.72
CA THR A 310 16.42 2.95 31.92
C THR A 310 17.72 3.66 31.59
N LYS A 311 17.67 4.96 31.26
CA LYS A 311 18.85 5.77 31.00
C LYS A 311 19.72 5.94 32.24
N ILE A 312 19.13 6.31 33.39
CA ILE A 312 19.84 6.45 34.67
C ILE A 312 20.56 5.13 35.03
N ILE A 313 19.84 4.00 34.93
CA ILE A 313 20.40 2.68 35.19
C ILE A 313 21.58 2.37 34.24
N SER A 314 21.42 2.66 32.94
CA SER A 314 22.46 2.42 31.94
C SER A 314 23.71 3.29 32.17
N ASP A 315 23.51 4.56 32.48
CA ASP A 315 24.60 5.50 32.73
C ASP A 315 25.38 5.10 34.01
N THR A 316 24.66 4.84 35.10
CA THR A 316 25.27 4.36 36.37
C THR A 316 26.02 3.02 36.14
N ALA A 317 25.41 2.08 35.41
CA ALA A 317 26.03 0.80 35.09
C ALA A 317 27.31 0.98 34.27
N SER A 318 27.30 1.91 33.34
CA SER A 318 28.46 2.15 32.48
C SER A 318 29.63 2.72 33.24
N GLU A 319 29.41 3.50 34.31
CA GLU A 319 30.46 3.99 35.20
C GLU A 319 31.16 2.84 35.98
N TRP A 320 30.37 1.88 36.44
CA TRP A 320 30.87 0.72 37.20
C TRP A 320 31.45 -0.39 36.35
N PHE A 321 31.06 -0.45 35.11
CA PHE A 321 31.44 -1.54 34.20
C PHE A 321 32.69 -1.31 33.41
N TYR A 322 33.12 -0.04 33.31
CA TYR A 322 34.35 0.35 32.65
C TYR A 322 35.28 1.12 33.61
N GLU A 323 36.54 0.72 33.64
CA GLU A 323 37.61 1.49 34.27
C GLU A 323 38.54 2.04 33.19
N THR A 324 39.21 3.13 33.52
CA THR A 324 40.25 3.70 32.67
C THR A 324 41.60 3.06 33.05
N ASP A 325 42.26 2.42 32.09
CA ASP A 325 43.57 1.83 32.32
C ASP A 325 44.66 2.88 32.42
N GLU A 326 45.90 2.43 32.66
CA GLU A 326 47.07 3.30 32.79
C GLU A 326 47.37 4.10 31.49
N ASN A 327 46.86 3.68 30.35
CA ASN A 327 46.99 4.34 29.05
C ASN A 327 45.85 5.31 28.73
N GLY A 328 44.85 5.44 29.60
CA GLY A 328 43.66 6.27 29.39
C GLY A 328 42.56 5.63 28.57
N GLU A 329 42.66 4.33 28.29
CA GLU A 329 41.64 3.58 27.54
C GLU A 329 40.56 3.00 28.48
N ARG A 330 39.30 3.02 28.05
CA ARG A 330 38.19 2.43 28.80
C ARG A 330 38.18 0.90 28.62
N VAL A 331 38.49 0.18 29.70
CA VAL A 331 38.58 -1.28 29.73
C VAL A 331 37.40 -1.83 30.52
N ARG A 332 36.82 -2.95 30.04
CA ARG A 332 35.76 -3.63 30.73
C ARG A 332 36.21 -4.33 31.99
N THR A 333 35.57 -4.05 33.12
CA THR A 333 35.86 -4.68 34.42
C THR A 333 35.12 -6.02 34.60
N ALA A 334 34.03 -6.24 33.87
CA ALA A 334 33.23 -7.47 33.94
C ALA A 334 32.74 -7.93 32.58
N LYS A 335 32.44 -9.24 32.43
CA LYS A 335 31.90 -9.84 31.19
C LYS A 335 30.42 -9.52 31.01
N SER A 336 29.67 -9.45 32.09
CA SER A 336 28.24 -9.16 32.13
C SER A 336 27.83 -8.61 33.47
N TYR A 337 26.74 -7.89 33.51
CA TYR A 337 26.12 -7.38 34.74
C TYR A 337 24.57 -7.51 34.66
N SER A 338 23.96 -7.53 35.81
CA SER A 338 22.50 -7.43 35.95
C SER A 338 22.18 -6.41 37.02
N ILE A 339 21.21 -5.56 36.76
CA ILE A 339 20.75 -4.54 37.69
C ILE A 339 19.27 -4.83 37.96
N LEU A 340 18.92 -4.78 39.26
CA LEU A 340 17.55 -4.88 39.71
C LEU A 340 17.20 -3.58 40.43
N ALA A 341 16.20 -2.88 39.90
CA ALA A 341 15.57 -1.73 40.56
C ALA A 341 14.27 -2.24 41.21
N MET A 342 14.08 -1.90 42.48
CA MET A 342 12.88 -2.24 43.25
C MET A 342 12.31 -0.96 43.87
N ASP A 343 10.98 -0.87 43.86
CA ASP A 343 10.20 0.19 44.52
C ASP A 343 10.04 -0.14 45.99
#